data_d9dca51dffa06e991a0b511dccf39fa2
#
_entry.id   d9dca51dffa06e991a0b511dccf39fa2
#
_cell.length_a   1.000
_cell.length_b   1.000
_cell.length_c   1.000
_cell.angle_alpha   90.00
_cell.angle_beta   90.00
_cell.angle_gamma   90.00
#
_symmetry.space_group_name_H-M   'P 1'
#
loop_
_entity.id
_entity.type
_entity.pdbx_description
1 polymer ?
#
loop_
_entity_poly.entity_id
_entity_poly.type
_entity_poly.pdbx_seq_one_letter_code
_entity_poly.pdbx_strand_id
1 'polypeptide(L)'
;LEASPLLLNSEIIELIGQGMWLFTGSDGNVRVETDINSFTEFSAVKPRGFSKNRVIRVIDSIGNDIKDIFESMYIGKVDNSEQGRNLFKKEVLQYFETMQNINAIQNFDPDSDVIVEQGDELDQVICDCYIQPVDSMEKLYMSVTLSI
;
A
#
# COMPACT_ATOMS: atom_id res chain seq x y z
N LEU A 1 -9.17 11.31 -28.56
CA LEU A 1 -8.19 11.89 -27.63
C LEU A 1 -6.85 11.20 -27.92
N GLU A 2 -5.78 11.98 -28.04
CA GLU A 2 -4.42 11.49 -28.23
C GLU A 2 -3.55 12.06 -27.09
N ALA A 3 -2.55 11.28 -26.66
CA ALA A 3 -1.54 11.80 -25.75
C ALA A 3 -0.63 12.77 -26.50
N SER A 4 -0.34 13.92 -25.90
CA SER A 4 0.54 14.93 -26.52
C SER A 4 1.52 15.45 -25.45
N PRO A 5 2.82 15.54 -25.76
CA PRO A 5 3.47 15.07 -26.99
C PRO A 5 3.50 13.52 -27.09
N LEU A 6 3.61 13.02 -28.33
CA LEU A 6 3.90 11.60 -28.55
C LEU A 6 5.38 11.35 -28.19
N LEU A 7 5.60 10.54 -27.16
CA LEU A 7 6.93 10.20 -26.66
C LEU A 7 7.40 8.86 -27.26
N LEU A 8 8.69 8.75 -27.52
CA LEU A 8 9.32 7.49 -27.85
C LEU A 8 9.42 6.60 -26.60
N ASN A 9 9.47 5.29 -26.79
CA ASN A 9 9.55 4.35 -25.66
C ASN A 9 10.78 4.59 -24.76
N SER A 10 11.91 5.00 -25.35
CA SER A 10 13.11 5.38 -24.60
C SER A 10 12.91 6.62 -23.73
N GLU A 11 12.20 7.62 -24.24
CA GLU A 11 11.87 8.84 -23.50
C GLU A 11 10.88 8.55 -22.35
N ILE A 12 9.90 7.69 -22.60
CA ILE A 12 8.96 7.23 -21.56
C ILE A 12 9.71 6.56 -20.40
N ILE A 13 10.63 5.65 -20.71
CA ILE A 13 11.44 4.94 -19.69
C ILE A 13 12.27 5.93 -18.88
N GLU A 14 12.91 6.89 -19.52
CA GLU A 14 13.74 7.90 -18.87
C GLU A 14 12.90 8.78 -17.94
N LEU A 15 11.79 9.32 -18.43
CA LEU A 15 10.91 10.21 -17.67
C LEU A 15 10.24 9.50 -16.47
N ILE A 16 9.84 8.24 -16.65
CA ILE A 16 9.36 7.40 -15.52
C ILE A 16 10.48 7.20 -14.49
N GLY A 17 11.73 6.99 -14.95
CA GLY A 17 12.90 6.90 -14.06
C GLY A 17 13.14 8.17 -13.25
N GLN A 18 12.75 9.33 -13.77
CA GLN A 18 12.79 10.62 -13.09
C GLN A 18 11.56 10.89 -12.19
N GLY A 19 10.65 9.93 -12.07
CA GLY A 19 9.44 10.07 -11.25
C GLY A 19 8.34 10.91 -11.90
N MET A 20 8.36 11.04 -13.23
CA MET A 20 7.32 11.78 -13.94
C MET A 20 6.11 10.90 -14.23
N TRP A 21 4.94 11.47 -14.01
CA TRP A 21 3.66 10.83 -14.31
C TRP A 21 3.24 11.14 -15.74
N LEU A 22 3.06 10.12 -16.57
CA LEU A 22 2.88 10.26 -18.01
C LEU A 22 1.58 9.64 -18.49
N PHE A 23 0.99 10.26 -19.49
CA PHE A 23 -0.08 9.68 -20.29
C PHE A 23 0.50 9.12 -21.59
N THR A 24 0.10 7.89 -21.93
CA THR A 24 0.42 7.24 -23.20
C THR A 24 -0.85 6.70 -23.83
N GLY A 25 -0.81 6.46 -25.11
CA GLY A 25 -1.91 5.84 -25.82
C GLY A 25 -1.94 6.18 -27.30
N SER A 26 -2.52 5.26 -28.06
CA SER A 26 -2.81 5.37 -29.48
C SER A 26 -4.27 5.03 -29.72
N ASP A 27 -4.76 5.36 -30.93
CA ASP A 27 -6.09 4.96 -31.42
C ASP A 27 -7.27 5.40 -30.53
N GLY A 28 -7.16 6.59 -29.94
CA GLY A 28 -8.21 7.18 -29.11
C GLY A 28 -8.24 6.71 -27.65
N ASN A 29 -7.39 5.75 -27.28
CA ASN A 29 -7.26 5.25 -25.90
C ASN A 29 -6.04 5.88 -25.22
N VAL A 30 -6.31 6.84 -24.32
CA VAL A 30 -5.26 7.45 -23.48
C VAL A 30 -5.32 6.84 -22.08
N ARG A 31 -4.17 6.43 -21.57
CA ARG A 31 -4.03 5.84 -20.24
C ARG A 31 -2.82 6.42 -19.52
N VAL A 32 -2.82 6.30 -18.20
CA VAL A 32 -1.63 6.51 -17.39
C VAL A 32 -0.66 5.34 -17.68
N GLU A 33 0.58 5.64 -18.01
CA GLU A 33 1.57 4.60 -18.33
C GLU A 33 1.95 3.81 -17.08
N THR A 34 2.22 4.51 -15.98
CA THR A 34 2.52 3.90 -14.68
C THR A 34 2.02 4.84 -13.59
N ASP A 35 1.26 4.32 -12.60
CA ASP A 35 0.77 5.13 -11.47
C ASP A 35 1.85 5.27 -10.40
N ILE A 36 2.74 6.26 -10.60
CA ILE A 36 3.88 6.56 -9.73
C ILE A 36 3.82 7.98 -9.18
N ASN A 37 4.55 8.21 -8.10
CA ASN A 37 4.85 9.52 -7.54
C ASN A 37 6.30 9.95 -7.90
N SER A 38 6.72 11.09 -7.40
CA SER A 38 8.05 11.66 -7.66
C SER A 38 9.19 11.04 -6.82
N PHE A 39 8.91 10.00 -6.02
CA PHE A 39 9.94 9.32 -5.22
C PHE A 39 10.79 8.40 -6.09
N THR A 40 12.08 8.70 -6.21
CA THR A 40 13.03 8.00 -7.09
C THR A 40 14.26 7.45 -6.36
N GLU A 41 14.45 7.81 -5.08
CA GLU A 41 15.60 7.37 -4.28
C GLU A 41 15.22 6.16 -3.42
N PHE A 42 15.48 4.96 -3.92
CA PHE A 42 15.11 3.72 -3.23
C PHE A 42 16.17 3.26 -2.24
N SER A 43 15.73 2.70 -1.12
CA SER A 43 16.59 2.14 -0.07
C SER A 43 15.99 0.84 0.47
N ALA A 44 16.71 0.13 1.35
CA ALA A 44 16.19 -1.06 2.01
C ALA A 44 14.95 -0.77 2.88
N VAL A 45 14.88 0.43 3.48
CA VAL A 45 13.73 0.87 4.32
C VAL A 45 12.59 1.41 3.47
N LYS A 46 12.91 2.04 2.32
CA LYS A 46 11.93 2.59 1.36
C LYS A 46 12.17 1.97 -0.01
N PRO A 47 11.72 0.73 -0.24
CA PRO A 47 11.87 0.07 -1.51
C PRO A 47 11.01 0.71 -2.62
N ARG A 48 11.16 0.24 -3.84
CA ARG A 48 10.47 0.76 -5.03
C ARG A 48 8.93 0.83 -4.88
N GLY A 49 8.33 -0.02 -4.05
CA GLY A 49 6.89 0.05 -3.76
C GLY A 49 6.42 1.42 -3.28
N PHE A 50 7.28 2.18 -2.58
CA PHE A 50 6.97 3.54 -2.14
C PHE A 50 6.86 4.57 -3.28
N SER A 51 7.29 4.26 -4.49
CA SER A 51 7.03 5.10 -5.66
C SER A 51 5.64 4.89 -6.27
N LYS A 52 4.87 3.89 -5.82
CA LYS A 52 3.55 3.57 -6.35
C LYS A 52 2.45 4.29 -5.57
N ASN A 53 1.69 5.12 -6.26
CA ASN A 53 0.61 5.89 -5.63
C ASN A 53 -0.44 4.99 -4.97
N ARG A 54 -0.77 3.84 -5.57
CA ARG A 54 -1.71 2.88 -4.99
C ARG A 54 -1.21 2.35 -3.65
N VAL A 55 0.08 2.01 -3.57
CA VAL A 55 0.71 1.51 -2.34
C VAL A 55 0.67 2.57 -1.24
N ILE A 56 1.05 3.81 -1.55
CA ILE A 56 1.00 4.92 -0.59
C ILE A 56 -0.43 5.16 -0.09
N ARG A 57 -1.41 5.20 -0.99
CA ARG A 57 -2.83 5.37 -0.59
C ARG A 57 -3.31 4.27 0.36
N VAL A 58 -2.91 3.02 0.15
CA VAL A 58 -3.25 1.90 1.05
C VAL A 58 -2.62 2.12 2.42
N ILE A 59 -1.32 2.48 2.48
CA ILE A 59 -0.61 2.73 3.74
C ILE A 59 -1.25 3.89 4.51
N ASP A 60 -1.53 5.00 3.82
CA ASP A 60 -2.15 6.19 4.42
C ASP A 60 -3.57 5.90 4.93
N SER A 61 -4.37 5.13 4.16
CA SER A 61 -5.69 4.71 4.59
C SER A 61 -5.62 3.86 5.85
N ILE A 62 -4.75 2.86 5.89
CA ILE A 62 -4.56 1.99 7.07
C ILE A 62 -4.19 2.82 8.30
N GLY A 63 -3.22 3.74 8.18
CA GLY A 63 -2.81 4.60 9.29
C GLY A 63 -3.94 5.47 9.82
N ASN A 64 -4.72 6.08 8.92
CA ASN A 64 -5.85 6.92 9.30
C ASN A 64 -7.00 6.10 9.91
N ASP A 65 -7.37 4.99 9.30
CA ASP A 65 -8.50 4.16 9.75
C ASP A 65 -8.22 3.55 11.13
N ILE A 66 -7.02 3.01 11.37
CA ILE A 66 -6.64 2.46 12.69
C ILE A 66 -6.59 3.57 13.73
N LYS A 67 -6.07 4.75 13.37
CA LYS A 67 -6.09 5.92 14.26
C LYS A 67 -7.52 6.30 14.63
N ASP A 68 -8.43 6.39 13.66
CA ASP A 68 -9.83 6.77 13.89
C ASP A 68 -10.55 5.74 14.75
N ILE A 69 -10.29 4.43 14.55
CA ILE A 69 -10.79 3.35 15.42
C ILE A 69 -10.31 3.57 16.86
N PHE A 70 -9.01 3.80 17.04
CA PHE A 70 -8.41 3.98 18.35
C PHE A 70 -8.96 5.22 19.07
N GLU A 71 -9.00 6.36 18.39
CA GLU A 71 -9.51 7.62 18.94
C GLU A 71 -11.01 7.54 19.32
N SER A 72 -11.81 6.94 18.45
CA SER A 72 -13.26 6.90 18.66
C SER A 72 -13.70 5.86 19.67
N MET A 73 -13.02 4.71 19.79
CA MET A 73 -13.49 3.56 20.56
C MET A 73 -12.66 3.26 21.82
N TYR A 74 -11.39 3.68 21.89
CA TYR A 74 -10.47 3.26 22.96
C TYR A 74 -10.04 4.40 23.88
N ILE A 75 -9.75 5.60 23.36
CA ILE A 75 -9.25 6.71 24.19
C ILE A 75 -10.27 7.08 25.26
N GLY A 76 -9.86 6.92 26.52
CA GLY A 76 -10.69 7.24 27.70
C GLY A 76 -11.91 6.32 27.91
N LYS A 77 -12.00 5.20 27.17
CA LYS A 77 -13.12 4.25 27.22
C LYS A 77 -12.72 2.83 27.57
N VAL A 78 -11.51 2.43 27.22
CA VAL A 78 -10.98 1.08 27.43
C VAL A 78 -9.68 1.19 28.23
N ASP A 79 -9.54 0.39 29.26
CA ASP A 79 -8.33 0.35 30.09
C ASP A 79 -7.17 -0.28 29.30
N ASN A 80 -5.95 0.22 29.50
CA ASN A 80 -4.72 -0.35 28.93
C ASN A 80 -4.31 -1.61 29.71
N SER A 81 -5.21 -2.59 29.75
CA SER A 81 -4.99 -3.93 30.27
C SER A 81 -4.70 -4.92 29.14
N GLU A 82 -4.25 -6.12 29.48
CA GLU A 82 -4.07 -7.19 28.50
C GLU A 82 -5.37 -7.47 27.73
N GLN A 83 -6.53 -7.49 28.42
CA GLN A 83 -7.83 -7.67 27.79
C GLN A 83 -8.18 -6.51 26.85
N GLY A 84 -7.90 -5.27 27.25
CA GLY A 84 -8.14 -4.09 26.43
C GLY A 84 -7.27 -4.10 25.16
N ARG A 85 -5.99 -4.43 25.29
CA ARG A 85 -5.09 -4.57 24.14
C ARG A 85 -5.48 -5.73 23.21
N ASN A 86 -5.93 -6.85 23.76
CA ASN A 86 -6.44 -7.97 22.96
C ASN A 86 -7.73 -7.62 22.22
N LEU A 87 -8.59 -6.79 22.80
CA LEU A 87 -9.79 -6.28 22.13
C LEU A 87 -9.39 -5.40 20.94
N PHE A 88 -8.47 -4.46 21.15
CA PHE A 88 -7.95 -3.62 20.06
C PHE A 88 -7.27 -4.45 18.96
N LYS A 89 -6.43 -5.42 19.33
CA LYS A 89 -5.82 -6.35 18.36
C LYS A 89 -6.87 -7.03 17.48
N LYS A 90 -7.98 -7.50 18.04
CA LYS A 90 -9.06 -8.14 17.27
C LYS A 90 -9.70 -7.20 16.25
N GLU A 91 -9.92 -5.94 16.61
CA GLU A 91 -10.44 -4.92 15.67
C GLU A 91 -9.47 -4.70 14.51
N VAL A 92 -8.18 -4.57 14.80
CA VAL A 92 -7.14 -4.40 13.79
C VAL A 92 -7.05 -5.63 12.87
N LEU A 93 -7.13 -6.85 13.42
CA LEU A 93 -7.14 -8.09 12.63
C LEU A 93 -8.35 -8.13 11.69
N GLN A 94 -9.55 -7.83 12.18
CA GLN A 94 -10.77 -7.79 11.35
C GLN A 94 -10.68 -6.72 10.25
N TYR A 95 -10.08 -5.58 10.55
CA TYR A 95 -9.81 -4.54 9.56
C TYR A 95 -8.89 -5.07 8.44
N PHE A 96 -7.77 -5.72 8.77
CA PHE A 96 -6.85 -6.27 7.76
C PHE A 96 -7.45 -7.43 6.95
N GLU A 97 -8.27 -8.29 7.57
CA GLU A 97 -9.04 -9.29 6.83
C GLU A 97 -9.96 -8.62 5.78
N THR A 98 -10.61 -7.53 6.14
CA THR A 98 -11.43 -6.74 5.22
C THR A 98 -10.58 -6.15 4.08
N MET A 99 -9.42 -5.58 4.40
CA MET A 99 -8.49 -5.04 3.41
C MET A 99 -7.97 -6.13 2.45
N GLN A 100 -7.73 -7.34 2.94
CA GLN A 100 -7.36 -8.47 2.10
C GLN A 100 -8.51 -8.92 1.19
N ASN A 101 -9.73 -8.98 1.71
CA ASN A 101 -10.93 -9.37 0.93
C ASN A 101 -11.22 -8.42 -0.23
N ILE A 102 -10.91 -7.14 -0.08
CA ILE A 102 -11.03 -6.15 -1.18
C ILE A 102 -9.76 -6.05 -2.06
N ASN A 103 -8.78 -6.93 -1.86
CA ASN A 103 -7.50 -6.95 -2.57
C ASN A 103 -6.69 -5.64 -2.44
N ALA A 104 -6.77 -4.96 -1.30
CA ALA A 104 -5.90 -3.84 -0.99
C ALA A 104 -4.53 -4.31 -0.46
N ILE A 105 -4.53 -5.41 0.30
CA ILE A 105 -3.34 -6.13 0.77
C ILE A 105 -3.45 -7.62 0.41
N GLN A 106 -2.35 -8.36 0.56
CA GLN A 106 -2.28 -9.80 0.32
C GLN A 106 -1.41 -10.49 1.35
N ASN A 107 -1.54 -11.83 1.44
CA ASN A 107 -0.72 -12.70 2.30
C ASN A 107 -0.73 -12.28 3.79
N PHE A 108 -1.83 -11.72 4.26
CA PHE A 108 -1.97 -11.34 5.66
C PHE A 108 -2.10 -12.58 6.55
N ASP A 109 -1.24 -12.67 7.56
CA ASP A 109 -1.25 -13.70 8.60
C ASP A 109 -1.68 -13.11 9.94
N PRO A 110 -2.89 -13.42 10.42
CA PRO A 110 -3.41 -12.89 11.69
C PRO A 110 -2.55 -13.23 12.92
N ASP A 111 -1.79 -14.31 12.87
CA ASP A 111 -1.00 -14.77 14.01
C ASP A 111 0.31 -14.00 14.18
N SER A 112 0.90 -13.53 13.06
CA SER A 112 2.23 -12.92 13.07
C SER A 112 2.25 -11.43 12.68
N ASP A 113 1.31 -10.96 11.86
CA ASP A 113 1.41 -9.65 11.20
C ASP A 113 0.88 -8.48 12.04
N VAL A 114 0.23 -8.74 13.18
CA VAL A 114 -0.23 -7.70 14.11
C VAL A 114 0.24 -7.99 15.53
N ILE A 115 1.04 -7.07 16.06
CA ILE A 115 1.55 -7.11 17.42
C ILE A 115 1.00 -5.89 18.18
N VAL A 116 0.31 -6.13 19.30
CA VAL A 116 -0.20 -5.04 20.16
C VAL A 116 0.33 -5.25 21.55
N GLU A 117 1.12 -4.30 22.03
CA GLU A 117 1.82 -4.36 23.30
C GLU A 117 1.63 -3.08 24.11
N GLN A 118 1.92 -3.14 25.40
CA GLN A 118 2.03 -1.94 26.23
C GLN A 118 3.33 -1.24 25.91
N GLY A 119 3.28 0.09 25.76
CA GLY A 119 4.48 0.90 25.65
C GLY A 119 5.17 1.15 26.99
N ASP A 120 6.12 2.06 27.00
CA ASP A 120 6.92 2.41 28.16
C ASP A 120 6.09 3.09 29.27
N GLU A 121 5.02 3.78 28.89
CA GLU A 121 4.11 4.45 29.83
C GLU A 121 2.81 3.65 30.02
N LEU A 122 2.15 3.84 31.18
CA LEU A 122 0.97 3.07 31.57
C LEU A 122 -0.23 3.25 30.62
N ASP A 123 -0.31 4.39 29.96
CA ASP A 123 -1.38 4.75 29.02
C ASP A 123 -1.00 4.55 27.55
N GLN A 124 0.24 4.11 27.30
CA GLN A 124 0.77 3.91 25.94
C GLN A 124 0.47 2.51 25.41
N VAL A 125 0.00 2.44 24.17
CA VAL A 125 -0.17 1.20 23.40
C VAL A 125 0.69 1.29 22.15
N ILE A 126 1.47 0.25 21.86
CA ILE A 126 2.25 0.07 20.65
C ILE A 126 1.51 -0.94 19.76
N CYS A 127 1.31 -0.60 18.50
CA CYS A 127 0.70 -1.47 17.51
C CYS A 127 1.59 -1.54 16.28
N ASP A 128 2.28 -2.67 16.10
CA ASP A 128 3.11 -2.95 14.94
C ASP A 128 2.33 -3.82 13.96
N CYS A 129 2.27 -3.36 12.70
CA CYS A 129 1.54 -4.03 11.63
C CYS A 129 2.45 -4.27 10.43
N TYR A 130 2.48 -5.52 9.97
CA TYR A 130 3.23 -5.94 8.79
C TYR A 130 2.24 -6.22 7.67
N ILE A 131 2.36 -5.49 6.56
CA ILE A 131 1.40 -5.57 5.45
C ILE A 131 2.12 -5.69 4.12
N GLN A 132 1.50 -6.37 3.17
CA GLN A 132 1.92 -6.44 1.79
C GLN A 132 0.84 -5.84 0.89
N PRO A 133 0.94 -4.55 0.51
CA PRO A 133 -0.01 -3.93 -0.41
C PRO A 133 -0.02 -4.60 -1.78
N VAL A 134 -1.18 -4.64 -2.42
CA VAL A 134 -1.36 -5.13 -3.79
C VAL A 134 -1.25 -3.96 -4.76
N ASP A 135 -0.39 -4.10 -5.77
CA ASP A 135 -0.29 -3.14 -6.88
C ASP A 135 -1.06 -3.63 -8.12
N SER A 136 -1.28 -2.75 -9.09
CA SER A 136 -1.89 -3.09 -10.36
C SER A 136 -0.90 -3.76 -11.32
N MET A 137 -1.41 -4.62 -12.21
CA MET A 137 -0.61 -5.16 -13.30
C MET A 137 -0.39 -4.09 -14.36
N GLU A 138 0.84 -3.61 -14.49
CA GLU A 138 1.22 -2.56 -15.46
C GLU A 138 2.22 -3.05 -16.51
N LYS A 139 2.91 -4.17 -16.24
CA LYS A 139 3.96 -4.71 -17.12
C LYS A 139 3.70 -6.17 -17.43
N LEU A 140 3.66 -6.51 -18.72
CA LEU A 140 3.55 -7.88 -19.19
C LEU A 140 4.86 -8.28 -19.87
N TYR A 141 5.49 -9.33 -19.40
CA TYR A 141 6.59 -10.03 -20.09
C TYR A 141 6.06 -11.40 -20.52
N MET A 142 5.97 -11.61 -21.81
CA MET A 142 5.43 -12.84 -22.39
C MET A 142 6.48 -13.57 -23.23
N SER A 143 6.63 -14.86 -23.02
CA SER A 143 7.43 -15.75 -23.87
C SER A 143 6.51 -16.80 -24.49
N VAL A 144 6.59 -16.97 -25.80
CA VAL A 144 5.85 -17.99 -26.54
C VAL A 144 6.86 -18.97 -27.15
N THR A 145 6.77 -20.25 -26.77
CA THR A 145 7.63 -21.31 -27.31
C THR A 145 6.77 -22.24 -28.17
N LEU A 146 7.18 -22.41 -29.41
CA LEU A 146 6.59 -23.40 -30.33
C LEU A 146 7.25 -24.77 -30.09
N SER A 147 6.49 -25.77 -29.69
CA SER A 147 6.92 -27.16 -29.68
C SER A 147 6.44 -27.85 -30.98
N ILE A 148 7.35 -28.50 -31.70
CA ILE A 148 7.11 -29.25 -32.92
C ILE A 148 7.08 -30.75 -32.59
#